data_9529097eaa661c344088481c40971b0c
#
_entry.id   9529097eaa661c344088481c40971b0c
#
_cell.length_a   1.000
_cell.length_b   1.000
_cell.length_c   1.000
_cell.angle_alpha   90.00
_cell.angle_beta   90.00
_cell.angle_gamma   90.00
#
_symmetry.space_group_name_H-M   'P 1'
#
loop_
_entity.id
_entity.type
_entity.pdbx_description
1 polymer ?
#
loop_
_entity_poly.entity_id
_entity_poly.type
_entity_poly.pdbx_seq_one_letter_code
_entity_poly.pdbx_strand_id
1 'polypeptide(L)' 'MKWFSNEKGYGFIEREGGDDVFVHHSAIEMDGYRSLTEGQRVQFDVEQGDKGLQAKNVQLA' A
#
# COMPACT_ATOMS: atom_id res chain seq x y z
N MET A 1 -6.26 -0.12 -4.24
CA MET A 1 -5.84 -1.15 -3.24
C MET A 1 -6.40 -2.49 -3.66
N LYS A 2 -5.55 -3.44 -3.90
CA LYS A 2 -5.98 -4.77 -4.32
C LYS A 2 -6.48 -5.59 -3.11
N TRP A 3 -5.68 -5.66 -2.08
CA TRP A 3 -6.09 -6.23 -0.80
C TRP A 3 -5.13 -5.78 0.30
N PHE A 4 -5.60 -5.83 1.53
CA PHE A 4 -4.80 -5.47 2.68
C PHE A 4 -5.24 -6.31 3.88
N SER A 5 -4.27 -6.85 4.61
CA SER A 5 -4.53 -7.63 5.80
C SER A 5 -4.19 -6.82 7.06
N ASN A 6 -5.19 -6.42 7.79
CA ASN A 6 -5.00 -5.68 9.04
C ASN A 6 -4.27 -6.54 10.07
N GLU A 7 -4.51 -7.84 10.04
CA GLU A 7 -3.88 -8.77 10.97
C GLU A 7 -2.40 -8.90 10.72
N LYS A 8 -2.01 -9.02 9.46
CA LYS A 8 -0.60 -9.17 9.08
C LYS A 8 0.12 -7.84 8.91
N GLY A 9 -0.62 -6.78 8.70
CA GLY A 9 -0.08 -5.44 8.56
C GLY A 9 0.51 -5.12 7.20
N TYR A 10 0.08 -5.82 6.14
CA TYR A 10 0.55 -5.52 4.80
C TYR A 10 -0.47 -5.91 3.74
N GLY A 11 -0.23 -5.48 2.52
CA GLY A 11 -1.08 -5.81 1.39
C GLY A 11 -0.42 -5.44 0.08
N PHE A 12 -1.23 -5.38 -0.97
CA PHE A 12 -0.76 -5.02 -2.30
C PHE A 12 -1.66 -3.97 -2.93
N ILE A 13 -1.03 -3.04 -3.64
CA ILE A 13 -1.71 -2.01 -4.40
C ILE A 13 -1.61 -2.37 -5.87
N GLU A 14 -2.76 -2.45 -6.55
CA GLU A 14 -2.80 -2.69 -7.98
C GLU A 14 -2.57 -1.37 -8.71
N ARG A 15 -1.65 -1.38 -9.68
CA ARG A 15 -1.35 -0.22 -10.51
C ARG A 15 -1.85 -0.46 -11.92
N GLU A 16 -2.35 0.60 -12.54
CA GLU A 16 -2.74 0.55 -13.94
C GLU A 16 -1.49 0.41 -14.81
N GLY A 17 -1.47 -0.63 -15.63
CA GLY A 17 -0.38 -0.87 -16.57
C GLY A 17 0.93 -1.32 -15.96
N GLY A 18 0.94 -1.71 -14.68
CA GLY A 18 2.16 -2.13 -14.01
C GLY A 18 1.94 -3.29 -13.05
N ASP A 19 3.02 -3.74 -12.42
CA ASP A 19 2.96 -4.80 -11.44
C ASP A 19 2.37 -4.33 -10.13
N ASP A 20 1.84 -5.25 -9.33
CA ASP A 20 1.35 -4.94 -8.01
C ASP A 20 2.50 -4.42 -7.13
N VAL A 21 2.18 -3.51 -6.24
CA VAL A 21 3.17 -2.88 -5.35
C VAL A 21 2.87 -3.31 -3.92
N PHE A 22 3.88 -3.84 -3.24
CA PHE A 22 3.77 -4.22 -1.83
C PHE A 22 3.61 -2.97 -0.96
N VAL A 23 2.73 -3.04 0.05
CA VAL A 23 2.58 -1.96 1.02
C VAL A 23 2.55 -2.54 2.43
N HIS A 24 3.39 -1.99 3.32
CA HIS A 24 3.40 -2.35 4.73
C HIS A 24 2.70 -1.25 5.52
N HIS A 25 2.08 -1.60 6.65
CA HIS A 25 1.33 -0.62 7.44
C HIS A 25 2.20 0.57 7.88
N SER A 26 3.50 0.36 8.05
CA SER A 26 4.41 1.44 8.42
C SER A 26 4.58 2.48 7.31
N ALA A 27 4.23 2.13 6.08
CA ALA A 27 4.31 3.05 4.94
C ALA A 27 3.05 3.88 4.78
N ILE A 28 2.00 3.60 5.54
CA ILE A 28 0.74 4.31 5.46
C ILE A 28 0.79 5.53 6.36
N GLU A 29 0.64 6.71 5.75
CA GLU A 29 0.66 7.97 6.49
C GLU A 29 -0.76 8.45 6.74
N MET A 30 -1.37 7.93 7.78
CA MET A 30 -2.70 8.32 8.21
C MET A 30 -2.70 8.53 9.71
N ASP A 31 -3.49 9.46 10.18
CA ASP A 31 -3.65 9.68 11.60
C ASP A 31 -4.47 8.54 12.20
N GLY A 32 -3.97 7.98 13.28
CA GLY A 32 -4.68 6.93 13.99
C GLY A 32 -4.56 5.58 13.32
N TYR A 33 -5.70 5.02 12.89
CA TYR A 33 -5.76 3.66 12.40
C TYR A 33 -5.16 3.50 11.01
N ARG A 34 -4.12 2.69 10.90
CA ARG A 34 -3.39 2.49 9.65
C ARG A 34 -3.86 1.24 8.92
N SER A 35 -5.02 1.33 8.32
CA SER A 35 -5.53 0.23 7.53
C SER A 35 -6.10 0.74 6.22
N LEU A 36 -6.09 -0.15 5.22
CA LEU A 36 -6.65 0.15 3.91
C LEU A 36 -7.70 -0.88 3.57
N THR A 37 -8.66 -0.49 2.75
CA THR A 37 -9.77 -1.35 2.36
C THR A 37 -9.62 -1.73 0.90
N GLU A 38 -10.00 -2.95 0.56
CA GLU A 38 -10.01 -3.43 -0.82
C GLU A 38 -10.81 -2.47 -1.71
N GLY A 39 -10.24 -2.10 -2.85
CA GLY A 39 -10.89 -1.17 -3.78
C GLY A 39 -10.66 0.29 -3.47
N GLN A 40 -10.06 0.61 -2.33
CA GLN A 40 -9.83 1.99 -1.93
C GLN A 40 -8.75 2.64 -2.79
N ARG A 41 -8.95 3.92 -3.11
CA ARG A 41 -7.95 4.69 -3.86
C ARG A 41 -6.93 5.29 -2.91
N VAL A 42 -5.66 5.16 -3.30
CA VAL A 42 -4.56 5.70 -2.51
C VAL A 42 -3.56 6.37 -3.44
N GLN A 43 -2.81 7.32 -2.90
CA GLN A 43 -1.66 7.88 -3.59
C GLN A 43 -0.42 7.49 -2.80
N PHE A 44 0.66 7.23 -3.51
CA PHE A 44 1.85 6.68 -2.90
C PHE A 44 3.06 6.88 -3.81
N ASP A 45 4.25 6.74 -3.23
CA ASP A 45 5.50 6.69 -3.98
C ASP A 45 5.93 5.24 -4.10
N VAL A 46 6.62 4.91 -5.17
CA VAL A 46 7.11 3.56 -5.43
C VAL A 46 8.62 3.56 -5.30
N GLU A 47 9.14 2.56 -4.57
CA GLU A 47 10.58 2.38 -4.53
C GLU A 47 10.94 0.91 -4.63
N GLN A 48 12.15 0.62 -5.07
CA GLN A 48 12.66 -0.73 -5.21
C GLN A 48 13.07 -1.25 -3.84
N GLY A 49 12.39 -2.28 -3.37
CA GLY A 49 12.72 -2.94 -2.12
C GLY A 49 13.37 -4.30 -2.32
N ASP A 50 13.68 -4.97 -1.23
CA ASP A 50 14.33 -6.29 -1.28
C ASP A 50 13.47 -7.35 -1.95
N LYS A 51 12.17 -7.20 -1.85
CA LYS A 51 11.21 -8.17 -2.40
C LYS A 51 10.53 -7.68 -3.67
N GLY A 52 11.05 -6.61 -4.27
CA GLY A 52 10.47 -6.00 -5.44
C GLY A 52 9.97 -4.59 -5.15
N LEU A 53 9.01 -4.12 -5.93
CA LEU A 53 8.46 -2.78 -5.76
C LEU A 53 7.65 -2.68 -4.48
N GLN A 54 7.86 -1.60 -3.74
CA GLN A 54 7.08 -1.35 -2.55
C GLN A 54 6.65 0.11 -2.47
N ALA A 55 5.50 0.34 -1.85
CA ALA A 55 4.93 1.67 -1.70
C ALA A 55 5.42 2.31 -0.42
N LYS A 56 5.54 3.63 -0.45
CA LYS A 56 5.85 4.43 0.74
C LYS A 56 5.05 5.71 0.69
N ASN A 57 4.92 6.39 1.81
CA ASN A 57 4.14 7.63 1.93
C ASN A 57 2.73 7.45 1.40
N VAL A 58 2.10 6.32 1.76
CA VAL A 58 0.77 5.97 1.28
C VAL A 58 -0.27 6.82 2.01
N GLN A 59 -1.12 7.47 1.23
CA GLN A 59 -2.19 8.32 1.76
C GLN A 59 -3.47 8.06 0.97
N LEU A 60 -4.60 8.39 1.58
CA LEU A 60 -5.86 8.34 0.85
C LEU A 60 -5.87 9.39 -0.25
N ALA A 61 -6.28 8.95 -1.42
CA ALA A 61 -6.36 9.86 -2.56
C ALA A 61 -7.60 10.75 -2.50
#